data_30c933cb63427f3e8b770bca970c37fc
#
_entry.id   30c933cb63427f3e8b770bca970c37fc
#
_cell.length_a   1.000
_cell.length_b   1.000
_cell.length_c   1.000
_cell.angle_alpha   90.00
_cell.angle_beta   90.00
_cell.angle_gamma   90.00
#
_symmetry.space_group_name_H-M   'P 1'
#
loop_
_entity.id
_entity.type
_entity.pdbx_description
1 polymer ?
#
loop_
_entity_poly.entity_id
_entity_poly.type
_entity_poly.pdbx_seq_one_letter_code
_entity_poly.pdbx_strand_id
1 'polypeptide(L)'
;MTDNAVLQLRAERLARATRPFLARGNRIRRCQRCLLPLKVCLCETLMPSAAESRFCLVMFDTEPMKPSNTGRLIADILPETAAFQWSRTEPPQALLDLVANPDYQPMVVFPASYAGEQRQVL
;
A
#
# COMPACT_ATOMS: atom_id res chain seq x y z
N MET A 1 16.46 2.20 8.73
CA MET A 1 15.14 1.56 8.48
C MET A 1 15.00 1.27 7.00
N THR A 2 14.74 0.01 6.65
CA THR A 2 14.53 -0.38 5.26
C THR A 2 13.17 0.13 4.74
N ASP A 3 13.08 0.38 3.45
CA ASP A 3 11.81 0.77 2.84
C ASP A 3 10.81 -0.38 2.92
N ASN A 4 9.57 -0.06 3.24
CA ASN A 4 8.48 -1.04 3.25
C ASN A 4 7.98 -1.32 1.82
N ALA A 5 7.11 -2.32 1.68
CA ALA A 5 6.61 -2.76 0.37
C ALA A 5 5.90 -1.64 -0.40
N VAL A 6 5.20 -0.73 0.28
CA VAL A 6 4.51 0.39 -0.38
C VAL A 6 5.52 1.39 -0.94
N LEU A 7 6.57 1.70 -0.18
CA LEU A 7 7.62 2.62 -0.64
C LEU A 7 8.43 2.02 -1.80
N GLN A 8 8.68 0.71 -1.78
CA GLN A 8 9.31 0.02 -2.89
C GLN A 8 8.44 0.11 -4.16
N LEU A 9 7.15 -0.16 -4.03
CA LEU A 9 6.20 -0.06 -5.13
C LEU A 9 6.14 1.37 -5.68
N ARG A 10 6.16 2.36 -4.79
CA ARG A 10 6.22 3.77 -5.16
C ARG A 10 7.47 4.09 -5.98
N ALA A 11 8.62 3.65 -5.51
CA ALA A 11 9.88 3.88 -6.21
C ALA A 11 9.89 3.26 -7.61
N GLU A 12 9.40 2.03 -7.74
CA GLU A 12 9.28 1.34 -9.02
C GLU A 12 8.34 2.08 -9.98
N ARG A 13 7.20 2.56 -9.46
CA ARG A 13 6.24 3.29 -10.29
C ARG A 13 6.78 4.65 -10.74
N LEU A 14 7.47 5.37 -9.86
CA LEU A 14 8.12 6.64 -10.21
C LEU A 14 9.20 6.44 -11.27
N ALA A 15 9.97 5.36 -11.18
CA ALA A 15 11.01 5.04 -12.17
C ALA A 15 10.43 4.79 -13.57
N ARG A 16 9.20 4.31 -13.67
CA ARG A 16 8.51 4.08 -14.95
C ARG A 16 7.73 5.28 -15.44
N ALA A 17 7.60 6.33 -14.64
CA ALA A 17 6.81 7.50 -15.00
C ALA A 17 7.47 8.27 -16.14
N THR A 18 6.69 8.62 -17.16
CA THR A 18 7.13 9.44 -18.29
C THR A 18 6.90 10.93 -18.05
N ARG A 19 6.15 11.27 -17.02
CA ARG A 19 5.84 12.65 -16.62
C ARG A 19 6.00 12.78 -15.11
N PRO A 20 6.37 13.97 -14.60
CA PRO A 20 6.36 14.22 -13.17
C PRO A 20 4.95 14.01 -12.61
N PHE A 21 4.85 13.29 -11.50
CA PHE A 21 3.57 13.14 -10.80
C PHE A 21 3.37 14.35 -9.89
N LEU A 22 2.33 15.13 -10.17
CA LEU A 22 1.97 16.30 -9.39
C LEU A 22 0.69 16.00 -8.61
N ALA A 23 0.85 15.70 -7.32
CA ALA A 23 -0.27 15.49 -6.42
C ALA A 23 -0.76 16.82 -5.84
N ARG A 24 -1.99 16.81 -5.29
CA ARG A 24 -2.49 17.93 -4.50
C ARG A 24 -1.52 18.19 -3.34
N GLY A 25 -1.15 19.46 -3.11
CA GLY A 25 -0.19 19.82 -2.07
C GLY A 25 1.27 19.55 -2.44
N ASN A 26 1.61 19.46 -3.72
CA ASN A 26 2.95 19.19 -4.22
C ASN A 26 3.97 20.29 -3.87
N ARG A 27 3.54 21.48 -3.45
CA ARG A 27 4.42 22.58 -3.03
C ARG A 27 4.90 22.44 -1.59
N ILE A 28 4.29 21.54 -0.81
CA ILE A 28 4.67 21.31 0.58
C ILE A 28 5.91 20.42 0.61
N ARG A 29 6.92 20.83 1.37
CA ARG A 29 8.12 20.00 1.58
C ARG A 29 7.75 18.82 2.47
N ARG A 30 7.99 17.61 1.95
CA ARG A 30 7.63 16.37 2.63
C ARG A 30 8.86 15.52 2.89
N CYS A 31 8.78 14.72 3.95
CA CYS A 31 9.75 13.68 4.20
C CYS A 31 9.76 12.68 3.04
N GLN A 32 10.92 12.33 2.54
CA GLN A 32 11.05 11.41 1.42
C GLN A 32 10.60 9.99 1.76
N ARG A 33 10.57 9.65 3.03
CA ARG A 33 10.18 8.32 3.49
C ARG A 33 8.72 8.23 3.92
N CYS A 34 8.29 9.04 4.89
CA CYS A 34 6.91 8.96 5.39
C CYS A 34 5.91 9.78 4.58
N LEU A 35 6.40 10.64 3.68
CA LEU A 35 5.61 11.51 2.80
C LEU A 35 4.73 12.52 3.54
N LEU A 36 4.85 12.61 4.84
CA LEU A 36 4.19 13.66 5.62
C LEU A 36 4.97 14.96 5.52
N PRO A 37 4.29 16.11 5.72
CA PRO A 37 5.01 17.37 5.83
C PRO A 37 6.14 17.26 6.86
N LEU A 38 7.28 17.88 6.60
CA LEU A 38 8.46 17.75 7.48
C LEU A 38 8.18 18.06 8.95
N LYS A 39 7.28 18.99 9.21
CA LYS A 39 6.91 19.41 10.58
C LYS A 39 6.25 18.30 11.40
N VAL A 40 5.64 17.32 10.72
CA VAL A 40 4.89 16.23 11.37
C VAL A 40 5.43 14.87 10.94
N CYS A 41 6.68 14.81 10.57
CA CYS A 41 7.35 13.56 10.21
C CYS A 41 7.26 12.56 11.37
N LEU A 42 6.90 11.31 11.07
CA LEU A 42 6.74 10.24 12.05
C LEU A 42 7.87 9.22 12.05
N CYS A 43 8.87 9.39 11.19
CA CYS A 43 9.90 8.36 10.98
C CYS A 43 10.63 7.94 12.27
N GLU A 44 10.87 8.88 13.18
CA GLU A 44 11.56 8.60 14.44
C GLU A 44 10.68 7.93 15.50
N THR A 45 9.35 8.02 15.33
CA THR A 45 8.39 7.51 16.33
C THR A 45 7.74 6.19 15.92
N LEU A 46 7.93 5.76 14.66
CA LEU A 46 7.35 4.52 14.17
C LEU A 46 8.09 3.32 14.74
N MET A 47 7.36 2.44 15.41
CA MET A 47 7.91 1.20 15.94
C MET A 47 7.21 0.00 15.30
N PRO A 48 7.95 -0.83 14.54
CA PRO A 48 7.38 -2.05 13.97
C PRO A 48 6.82 -2.96 15.05
N SER A 49 5.73 -3.63 14.72
CA SER A 49 5.05 -4.58 15.58
C SER A 49 4.79 -5.88 14.82
N ALA A 50 4.41 -6.92 15.55
CA ALA A 50 3.98 -8.18 14.96
C ALA A 50 2.47 -8.32 15.07
N ALA A 51 1.86 -8.99 14.07
CA ALA A 51 0.44 -9.32 14.10
C ALA A 51 0.25 -10.75 13.57
N GLU A 52 -0.79 -11.40 14.04
CA GLU A 52 -1.15 -12.73 13.52
C GLU A 52 -1.71 -12.64 12.10
N SER A 53 -2.40 -11.55 11.79
CA SER A 53 -2.93 -11.30 10.46
C SER A 53 -1.89 -10.62 9.59
N ARG A 54 -1.87 -10.99 8.32
CA ARG A 54 -1.02 -10.36 7.32
C ARG A 54 -1.87 -9.44 6.44
N PHE A 55 -1.41 -8.22 6.21
CA PHE A 55 -2.06 -7.28 5.31
C PHE A 55 -1.49 -7.40 3.91
N CYS A 56 -2.39 -7.35 2.94
CA CYS A 56 -2.06 -7.27 1.52
C CYS A 56 -2.75 -6.04 0.95
N LEU A 57 -1.98 -5.07 0.53
CA LEU A 57 -2.47 -3.81 -0.02
C LEU A 57 -2.47 -3.88 -1.54
N VAL A 58 -3.62 -3.66 -2.15
CA VAL A 58 -3.77 -3.66 -3.60
C VAL A 58 -4.10 -2.24 -4.04
N MET A 59 -3.26 -1.67 -4.87
CA MET A 59 -3.33 -0.26 -5.25
C MET A 59 -3.42 -0.11 -6.76
N PHE A 60 -4.28 0.81 -7.18
CA PHE A 60 -4.37 1.18 -8.58
C PHE A 60 -3.14 2.00 -9.02
N ASP A 61 -2.90 2.07 -10.29
CA ASP A 61 -1.72 2.59 -10.99
C ASP A 61 -0.97 3.74 -10.29
N THR A 62 -1.64 4.85 -9.96
CA THR A 62 -1.00 6.04 -9.40
C THR A 62 -1.06 6.11 -7.88
N GLU A 63 -1.79 5.22 -7.23
CA GLU A 63 -1.96 5.25 -5.77
C GLU A 63 -0.63 5.19 -5.00
N PRO A 64 0.36 4.36 -5.40
CA PRO A 64 1.62 4.33 -4.65
C PRO A 64 2.36 5.66 -4.62
N MET A 65 2.12 6.53 -5.60
CA MET A 65 2.79 7.84 -5.69
C MET A 65 2.13 8.93 -4.85
N LYS A 66 0.87 8.73 -4.44
CA LYS A 66 0.12 9.77 -3.72
C LYS A 66 0.55 9.87 -2.27
N PRO A 67 0.93 11.07 -1.78
CA PRO A 67 1.21 11.27 -0.36
C PRO A 67 0.01 10.97 0.54
N SER A 68 -1.21 11.07 0.01
CA SER A 68 -2.45 10.76 0.73
C SER A 68 -2.70 9.25 0.90
N ASN A 69 -1.93 8.40 0.24
CA ASN A 69 -2.04 6.96 0.43
C ASN A 69 -1.46 6.57 1.80
N THR A 70 -2.32 6.18 2.72
CA THR A 70 -1.95 5.82 4.09
C THR A 70 -1.54 4.37 4.25
N GLY A 71 -1.63 3.56 3.21
CA GLY A 71 -1.20 2.15 3.24
C GLY A 71 0.25 1.98 3.67
N ARG A 72 1.12 2.94 3.34
CA ARG A 72 2.52 2.91 3.77
C ARG A 72 2.67 2.87 5.30
N LEU A 73 1.73 3.46 6.04
CA LEU A 73 1.76 3.45 7.51
C LEU A 73 1.48 2.05 8.06
N ILE A 74 0.58 1.32 7.43
CA ILE A 74 0.34 -0.09 7.77
C ILE A 74 1.64 -0.88 7.57
N ALA A 75 2.28 -0.71 6.41
CA ALA A 75 3.51 -1.41 6.09
C ALA A 75 4.70 -0.99 6.98
N ASP A 76 4.70 0.23 7.50
CA ASP A 76 5.72 0.69 8.45
C ASP A 76 5.57 -0.01 9.81
N ILE A 77 4.35 -0.23 10.26
CA ILE A 77 4.07 -0.85 11.55
C ILE A 77 4.11 -2.37 11.46
N LEU A 78 3.63 -2.93 10.37
CA LEU A 78 3.57 -4.37 10.13
C LEU A 78 4.49 -4.73 8.95
N PRO A 79 5.76 -5.05 9.21
CA PRO A 79 6.77 -5.22 8.14
C PRO A 79 6.45 -6.34 7.14
N GLU A 80 5.65 -7.32 7.54
CA GLU A 80 5.24 -8.42 6.64
C GLU A 80 4.12 -8.04 5.67
N THR A 81 3.67 -6.79 5.69
CA THR A 81 2.65 -6.30 4.75
C THR A 81 3.14 -6.41 3.32
N ALA A 82 2.35 -7.06 2.48
CA ALA A 82 2.58 -7.11 1.04
C ALA A 82 1.87 -5.93 0.34
N ALA A 83 2.42 -5.46 -0.75
CA ALA A 83 1.81 -4.40 -1.55
C ALA A 83 1.93 -4.75 -3.03
N PHE A 84 0.84 -4.61 -3.76
CA PHE A 84 0.78 -4.88 -5.18
C PHE A 84 0.11 -3.75 -5.93
N GLN A 85 0.60 -3.48 -7.13
CA GLN A 85 -0.04 -2.57 -8.05
C GLN A 85 -0.92 -3.38 -9.00
N TRP A 86 -2.19 -3.00 -9.12
CA TRP A 86 -3.12 -3.62 -10.04
C TRP A 86 -3.23 -2.75 -11.29
N SER A 87 -2.88 -3.29 -12.43
CA SER A 87 -3.15 -2.66 -13.71
C SER A 87 -4.58 -2.95 -14.14
N ARG A 88 -5.01 -2.23 -15.16
CA ARG A 88 -6.40 -2.27 -15.65
C ARG A 88 -6.84 -3.65 -16.13
N THR A 89 -5.90 -4.48 -16.57
CA THR A 89 -6.19 -5.72 -17.31
C THR A 89 -5.75 -6.98 -16.60
N GLU A 90 -4.69 -6.91 -15.80
CA GLU A 90 -4.12 -8.11 -15.19
C GLU A 90 -3.64 -7.87 -13.76
N PRO A 91 -4.06 -8.73 -12.82
CA PRO A 91 -3.44 -8.73 -11.50
C PRO A 91 -2.02 -9.30 -11.57
N PRO A 92 -1.10 -8.85 -10.71
CA PRO A 92 0.23 -9.47 -10.64
C PRO A 92 0.13 -10.93 -10.23
N GLN A 93 0.96 -11.80 -10.83
CA GLN A 93 0.96 -13.22 -10.49
C GLN A 93 1.28 -13.44 -9.01
N ALA A 94 2.17 -12.64 -8.43
CA ALA A 94 2.52 -12.76 -7.02
C ALA A 94 1.32 -12.50 -6.09
N LEU A 95 0.39 -11.63 -6.47
CA LEU A 95 -0.85 -11.42 -5.73
C LEU A 95 -1.74 -12.66 -5.79
N LEU A 96 -1.89 -13.24 -6.97
CA LEU A 96 -2.68 -14.46 -7.15
C LEU A 96 -2.11 -15.63 -6.33
N ASP A 97 -0.79 -15.77 -6.34
CA ASP A 97 -0.10 -16.80 -5.58
C ASP A 97 -0.30 -16.62 -4.07
N LEU A 98 -0.26 -15.37 -3.60
CA LEU A 98 -0.49 -15.07 -2.17
C LEU A 98 -1.93 -15.41 -1.76
N VAL A 99 -2.91 -15.03 -2.56
CA VAL A 99 -4.33 -15.32 -2.28
C VAL A 99 -4.62 -16.82 -2.33
N ALA A 100 -3.93 -17.55 -3.18
CA ALA A 100 -4.08 -19.00 -3.32
C ALA A 100 -3.31 -19.81 -2.28
N ASN A 101 -2.45 -19.17 -1.47
CA ASN A 101 -1.66 -19.86 -0.47
C ASN A 101 -2.57 -20.48 0.61
N PRO A 102 -2.52 -21.81 0.83
CA PRO A 102 -3.41 -22.48 1.79
C PRO A 102 -3.14 -22.12 3.25
N ASP A 103 -2.01 -21.50 3.55
CA ASP A 103 -1.67 -21.06 4.90
C ASP A 103 -2.48 -19.83 5.35
N TYR A 104 -3.17 -19.18 4.43
CA TYR A 104 -3.95 -17.98 4.70
C TYR A 104 -5.42 -18.17 4.34
N GLN A 105 -6.28 -17.49 5.09
CA GLN A 105 -7.69 -17.31 4.75
C GLN A 105 -7.87 -15.86 4.29
N PRO A 106 -7.98 -15.61 2.97
CA PRO A 106 -8.12 -14.25 2.46
C PRO A 106 -9.46 -13.63 2.86
N MET A 107 -9.42 -12.38 3.30
CA MET A 107 -10.60 -11.57 3.53
C MET A 107 -10.41 -10.21 2.86
N VAL A 108 -11.45 -9.72 2.19
CA VAL A 108 -11.43 -8.41 1.54
C VAL A 108 -12.00 -7.37 2.49
N VAL A 109 -11.21 -6.34 2.77
CA VAL A 109 -11.68 -5.17 3.53
C VAL A 109 -12.16 -4.13 2.54
N PHE A 110 -13.48 -4.04 2.38
CA PHE A 110 -14.13 -3.13 1.43
C PHE A 110 -15.55 -2.87 1.90
N PRO A 111 -16.20 -1.75 1.49
CA PRO A 111 -17.57 -1.50 1.92
C PRO A 111 -18.53 -2.62 1.52
N ALA A 112 -19.33 -3.07 2.48
CA ALA A 112 -20.26 -4.20 2.29
C ALA A 112 -21.26 -3.98 1.15
N SER A 113 -21.60 -2.71 0.85
CA SER A 113 -22.49 -2.37 -0.24
C SER A 113 -22.00 -2.81 -1.63
N TYR A 114 -20.70 -3.09 -1.76
CA TYR A 114 -20.12 -3.59 -3.02
C TYR A 114 -20.02 -5.12 -3.06
N ALA A 115 -20.37 -5.81 -1.97
CA ALA A 115 -20.34 -7.27 -1.95
C ALA A 115 -21.49 -7.85 -2.80
N GLY A 116 -21.16 -8.83 -3.63
CA GLY A 116 -22.19 -9.59 -4.36
C GLY A 116 -23.05 -10.43 -3.41
N GLU A 117 -24.25 -10.80 -3.85
CA GLU A 117 -25.21 -11.57 -3.03
C GLU A 117 -24.65 -12.89 -2.51
N GLN A 118 -23.69 -13.48 -3.22
CA GLN A 118 -23.05 -14.75 -2.84
C GLN A 118 -21.88 -14.58 -1.87
N ARG A 119 -21.52 -13.35 -1.54
CA ARG A 119 -20.40 -13.07 -0.63
C ARG A 119 -20.88 -13.02 0.81
N GLN A 120 -20.19 -13.75 1.66
CA GLN A 120 -20.39 -13.63 3.10
C GLN A 120 -19.81 -12.31 3.58
N VAL A 121 -20.62 -11.54 4.31
CA VAL A 121 -20.20 -10.27 4.93
C VAL A 121 -20.14 -10.49 6.44
N LEU A 122 -18.99 -10.15 7.03
CA LEU A 122 -18.75 -10.27 8.47
C LEU A 122 -19.08 -8.98 9.22
#